data_4568f6799888d22579e68dc370da82ac
#
_entry.id   4568f6799888d22579e68dc370da82ac
#
_cell.length_a   1.000
_cell.length_b   1.000
_cell.length_c   1.000
_cell.angle_alpha   90.00
_cell.angle_beta   90.00
_cell.angle_gamma   90.00
#
_symmetry.space_group_name_H-M   'P 1'
#
loop_
_entity.id
_entity.type
_entity.pdbx_description
1 polymer ?
#
loop_
_entity_poly.entity_id
_entity_poly.type
_entity_poly.pdbx_seq_one_letter_code
_entity_poly.pdbx_strand_id
1 'polypeptide(L)'
;MIEPPSFHAIAAMVVTVAMFIGFARSRLSTEIVSLLTIAVIAVFLYFFPLPDTKPTDGLSLAFSGFGHYALITICALMIMGRGLVVTGALEPAAQILERLFKWNLQIGLLVSLVAAMLLSMAVNDTPVLVLLLPIFVSLAARGALPASKTLIPLNAAVLIGGMATTIGTSTNILVVSIAMDLGLPEMSVFHFTPIVLFAAAIALPYLWLVMPRLLKDNRIEDTRESRRFQARLRVSEDGPLTGELLADVLPRLGKDVRVHSPPVGKLQPQQRLLISGTQEGIESAMRLLRGEVAPDWVLSKIKRQADARGDDVIVVEMAVTADSRLIGRTLPSSGIADLYGVAVLGVHRPDRWTGGQKEQTDYSDTDLRFAEGDVLMVTGLRAELEEFARGDSLLMLEGMRELPRRSKAVLAAVIMGGAIVTASVGLFPIAISALAGAILMFVTGCVKFDRVGRALSAKVIVLVAASIAVGQIIDASGAAAWLGMVLAGGMSSLAPAFVLAAVMLFV
;
A
#
# COMPACT_ATOMS: atom_id res chain seq x y z
N MET A 1 -5.78 50.11 2.05
CA MET A 1 -4.45 49.55 1.70
C MET A 1 -4.26 48.36 2.61
N ILE A 2 -3.92 47.19 2.07
CA ILE A 2 -3.63 45.99 2.87
C ILE A 2 -2.24 46.20 3.46
N GLU A 3 -2.11 46.12 4.79
CA GLU A 3 -0.81 46.22 5.44
C GLU A 3 0.11 45.06 5.00
N PRO A 4 1.43 45.28 4.89
CA PRO A 4 2.35 44.21 4.54
C PRO A 4 2.33 43.10 5.60
N PRO A 5 2.54 41.83 5.20
CA PRO A 5 2.53 40.72 6.15
C PRO A 5 3.70 40.83 7.13
N SER A 6 3.50 40.36 8.36
CA SER A 6 4.56 40.29 9.38
C SER A 6 5.74 39.42 8.94
N PHE A 7 6.92 39.61 9.54
CA PHE A 7 8.09 38.79 9.28
C PHE A 7 7.78 37.28 9.52
N HIS A 8 7.06 36.98 10.60
CA HIS A 8 6.65 35.60 10.92
C HIS A 8 5.66 35.05 9.92
N ALA A 9 4.74 35.88 9.39
CA ALA A 9 3.80 35.47 8.35
C ALA A 9 4.52 35.13 7.03
N ILE A 10 5.51 35.93 6.64
CA ILE A 10 6.33 35.64 5.46
C ILE A 10 7.10 34.34 5.64
N ALA A 11 7.73 34.14 6.80
CA ALA A 11 8.49 32.93 7.09
C ALA A 11 7.58 31.69 7.08
N ALA A 12 6.39 31.77 7.67
CA ALA A 12 5.41 30.66 7.65
C ALA A 12 4.99 30.30 6.22
N MET A 13 4.70 31.29 5.38
CA MET A 13 4.37 31.06 3.97
C MET A 13 5.55 30.44 3.20
N VAL A 14 6.78 30.89 3.41
CA VAL A 14 7.97 30.34 2.76
C VAL A 14 8.20 28.88 3.18
N VAL A 15 8.08 28.56 4.47
CA VAL A 15 8.22 27.17 4.97
C VAL A 15 7.15 26.28 4.36
N THR A 16 5.91 26.76 4.27
CA THR A 16 4.80 26.03 3.64
C THR A 16 5.10 25.72 2.18
N VAL A 17 5.48 26.73 1.40
CA VAL A 17 5.82 26.55 -0.02
C VAL A 17 7.02 25.62 -0.18
N ALA A 18 8.04 25.76 0.66
CA ALA A 18 9.20 24.87 0.64
C ALA A 18 8.82 23.41 0.93
N MET A 19 7.91 23.16 1.87
CA MET A 19 7.37 21.83 2.17
C MET A 19 6.67 21.24 0.93
N PHE A 20 5.79 22.00 0.26
CA PHE A 20 5.12 21.54 -0.97
C PHE A 20 6.10 21.25 -2.10
N ILE A 21 7.12 22.11 -2.29
CA ILE A 21 8.19 21.85 -3.27
C ILE A 21 8.96 20.58 -2.90
N GLY A 22 9.23 20.36 -1.61
CA GLY A 22 9.85 19.15 -1.10
C GLY A 22 9.06 17.89 -1.43
N PHE A 23 7.73 17.93 -1.25
CA PHE A 23 6.85 16.82 -1.61
C PHE A 23 6.76 16.59 -3.13
N ALA A 24 6.77 17.66 -3.92
CA ALA A 24 6.76 17.57 -5.38
C ALA A 24 8.07 16.99 -5.97
N ARG A 25 9.17 17.17 -5.24
CA ARG A 25 10.46 16.59 -5.62
C ARG A 25 10.60 15.18 -5.08
N SER A 26 10.51 14.17 -5.95
CA SER A 26 10.59 12.73 -5.60
C SER A 26 11.96 12.26 -5.03
N ARG A 27 12.91 13.17 -4.77
CA ARG A 27 14.24 12.82 -4.25
C ARG A 27 14.28 12.51 -2.77
N LEU A 28 13.35 13.08 -1.99
CA LEU A 28 13.25 12.88 -0.54
C LEU A 28 11.92 12.19 -0.25
N SER A 29 11.92 11.28 0.72
CA SER A 29 10.67 10.68 1.17
C SER A 29 9.80 11.71 1.90
N THR A 30 8.49 11.50 1.86
CA THR A 30 7.50 12.39 2.50
C THR A 30 7.79 12.56 3.98
N GLU A 31 8.26 11.50 4.66
CA GLU A 31 8.60 11.49 6.07
C GLU A 31 9.76 12.43 6.38
N ILE A 32 10.81 12.40 5.54
CA ILE A 32 11.99 13.25 5.72
C ILE A 32 11.60 14.73 5.53
N VAL A 33 10.82 15.04 4.47
CA VAL A 33 10.36 16.41 4.23
C VAL A 33 9.51 16.91 5.40
N SER A 34 8.61 16.08 5.92
CA SER A 34 7.75 16.43 7.06
C SER A 34 8.56 16.67 8.33
N LEU A 35 9.51 15.79 8.68
CA LEU A 35 10.38 15.97 9.84
C LEU A 35 11.27 17.20 9.70
N LEU A 36 11.82 17.43 8.49
CA LEU A 36 12.62 18.62 8.22
C LEU A 36 11.78 19.90 8.40
N THR A 37 10.54 19.90 7.95
CA THR A 37 9.62 21.04 8.12
C THR A 37 9.39 21.33 9.61
N ILE A 38 9.09 20.31 10.41
CA ILE A 38 8.93 20.47 11.87
C ILE A 38 10.22 21.01 12.50
N ALA A 39 11.38 20.46 12.13
CA ALA A 39 12.66 20.91 12.64
C ALA A 39 12.96 22.38 12.28
N VAL A 40 12.67 22.78 11.03
CA VAL A 40 12.84 24.18 10.58
C VAL A 40 11.93 25.10 11.36
N ILE A 41 10.63 24.75 11.57
CA ILE A 41 9.70 25.52 12.38
C ILE A 41 10.21 25.66 13.82
N ALA A 42 10.65 24.55 14.43
CA ALA A 42 11.16 24.54 15.80
C ALA A 42 12.38 25.46 15.97
N VAL A 43 13.36 25.33 15.08
CA VAL A 43 14.58 26.16 15.10
C VAL A 43 14.25 27.63 14.85
N PHE A 44 13.39 27.91 13.86
CA PHE A 44 13.00 29.28 13.54
C PHE A 44 12.31 29.95 14.74
N LEU A 45 11.31 29.32 15.35
CA LEU A 45 10.58 29.89 16.47
C LEU A 45 11.41 29.98 17.76
N TYR A 46 12.44 29.16 17.90
CA TYR A 46 13.37 29.26 19.02
C TYR A 46 14.23 30.54 18.95
N PHE A 47 14.75 30.89 17.76
CA PHE A 47 15.56 32.09 17.55
C PHE A 47 14.73 33.35 17.32
N PHE A 48 13.55 33.22 16.74
CA PHE A 48 12.64 34.31 16.43
C PHE A 48 11.26 33.98 17.00
N PRO A 49 11.06 34.10 18.32
CA PRO A 49 9.78 33.83 18.95
C PRO A 49 8.67 34.76 18.42
N LEU A 50 7.43 34.26 18.40
CA LEU A 50 6.27 35.06 18.09
C LEU A 50 6.08 36.20 19.10
N PRO A 51 5.45 37.33 18.72
CA PRO A 51 5.17 38.41 19.66
C PRO A 51 4.49 37.89 20.93
N ASP A 52 4.92 38.39 22.07
CA ASP A 52 4.40 38.03 23.41
C ASP A 52 4.55 36.56 23.83
N THR A 53 5.42 35.80 23.15
CA THR A 53 5.69 34.37 23.47
C THR A 53 7.15 34.17 23.89
N LYS A 54 7.40 33.06 24.63
CA LYS A 54 8.74 32.62 24.99
C LYS A 54 9.31 31.68 23.91
N PRO A 55 10.63 31.56 23.77
CA PRO A 55 11.25 30.59 22.84
C PRO A 55 10.76 29.15 23.03
N THR A 56 10.44 28.77 24.27
CA THR A 56 9.90 27.42 24.61
C THR A 56 8.48 27.19 24.06
N ASP A 57 7.69 28.25 23.90
CA ASP A 57 6.32 28.16 23.40
C ASP A 57 6.36 27.83 21.88
N GLY A 58 7.37 28.35 21.18
CA GLY A 58 7.64 27.99 19.79
C GLY A 58 7.93 26.52 19.59
N LEU A 59 8.64 25.87 20.52
CA LEU A 59 8.86 24.42 20.49
C LEU A 59 7.56 23.65 20.71
N SER A 60 6.73 24.08 21.66
CA SER A 60 5.43 23.43 21.90
C SER A 60 4.53 23.53 20.67
N LEU A 61 4.55 24.66 19.96
CA LEU A 61 3.80 24.85 18.72
C LEU A 61 4.34 23.95 17.58
N ALA A 62 5.66 23.86 17.43
CA ALA A 62 6.27 23.04 16.38
C ALA A 62 5.98 21.54 16.57
N PHE A 63 5.89 21.08 17.83
CA PHE A 63 5.62 19.66 18.16
C PHE A 63 4.15 19.37 18.48
N SER A 64 3.28 20.38 18.49
CA SER A 64 1.86 20.25 18.82
C SER A 64 1.12 19.20 17.98
N GLY A 65 1.53 19.01 16.72
CA GLY A 65 0.93 18.03 15.84
C GLY A 65 1.03 16.60 16.34
N PHE A 66 2.10 16.23 17.08
CA PHE A 66 2.23 14.89 17.62
C PHE A 66 1.27 14.60 18.79
N GLY A 67 0.88 15.59 19.53
CA GLY A 67 -0.09 15.48 20.63
C GLY A 67 -1.53 15.81 20.22
N HIS A 68 -1.77 16.15 18.98
CA HIS A 68 -3.06 16.59 18.51
C HIS A 68 -4.09 15.45 18.49
N TYR A 69 -5.31 15.71 18.97
CA TYR A 69 -6.37 14.68 19.06
C TYR A 69 -6.72 14.05 17.71
N ALA A 70 -6.63 14.80 16.62
CA ALA A 70 -6.85 14.26 15.28
C ALA A 70 -5.84 13.14 14.94
N LEU A 71 -4.55 13.33 15.26
CA LEU A 71 -3.53 12.30 15.02
C LEU A 71 -3.79 11.06 15.87
N ILE A 72 -4.16 11.23 17.13
CA ILE A 72 -4.52 10.13 18.03
C ILE A 72 -5.73 9.36 17.47
N THR A 73 -6.73 10.08 16.96
CA THR A 73 -7.91 9.50 16.32
C THR A 73 -7.53 8.68 15.08
N ILE A 74 -6.69 9.23 14.21
CA ILE A 74 -6.19 8.54 13.01
C ILE A 74 -5.46 7.25 13.40
N CYS A 75 -4.55 7.30 14.37
CA CYS A 75 -3.83 6.12 14.86
C CYS A 75 -4.80 5.06 15.41
N ALA A 76 -5.79 5.47 16.19
CA ALA A 76 -6.79 4.56 16.75
C ALA A 76 -7.63 3.89 15.66
N LEU A 77 -8.07 4.64 14.65
CA LEU A 77 -8.81 4.10 13.50
C LEU A 77 -7.96 3.16 12.64
N MET A 78 -6.66 3.46 12.47
CA MET A 78 -5.74 2.55 11.76
C MET A 78 -5.60 1.22 12.50
N ILE A 79 -5.53 1.23 13.84
CA ILE A 79 -5.49 0.03 14.68
C ILE A 79 -6.79 -0.76 14.54
N MET A 80 -7.94 -0.10 14.61
CA MET A 80 -9.25 -0.76 14.45
C MET A 80 -9.42 -1.33 13.03
N GLY A 81 -9.05 -0.59 11.99
CA GLY A 81 -9.05 -1.05 10.61
C GLY A 81 -8.18 -2.30 10.42
N ARG A 82 -6.98 -2.31 10.99
CA ARG A 82 -6.12 -3.50 11.02
C ARG A 82 -6.77 -4.67 11.74
N GLY A 83 -7.49 -4.41 12.83
CA GLY A 83 -8.26 -5.41 13.56
C GLY A 83 -9.28 -6.11 12.67
N LEU A 84 -10.04 -5.38 11.87
CA LEU A 84 -11.00 -5.95 10.91
C LEU A 84 -10.33 -6.84 9.86
N VAL A 85 -9.18 -6.40 9.33
CA VAL A 85 -8.43 -7.18 8.33
C VAL A 85 -7.87 -8.48 8.94
N VAL A 86 -7.18 -8.40 10.09
CA VAL A 86 -6.53 -9.57 10.73
C VAL A 86 -7.54 -10.59 11.24
N THR A 87 -8.71 -10.15 11.69
CA THR A 87 -9.78 -11.04 12.13
C THR A 87 -10.62 -11.60 10.99
N GLY A 88 -10.48 -11.04 9.76
CA GLY A 88 -11.28 -11.44 8.61
C GLY A 88 -12.73 -11.00 8.68
N ALA A 89 -13.03 -9.94 9.44
CA ALA A 89 -14.39 -9.41 9.55
C ALA A 89 -14.99 -8.95 8.21
N LEU A 90 -14.13 -8.58 7.26
CA LEU A 90 -14.54 -8.15 5.92
C LEU A 90 -14.63 -9.30 4.89
N GLU A 91 -14.18 -10.51 5.25
CA GLU A 91 -14.14 -11.66 4.33
C GLU A 91 -15.52 -12.11 3.82
N PRO A 92 -16.62 -12.09 4.62
CA PRO A 92 -17.93 -12.41 4.11
C PRO A 92 -18.36 -11.53 2.93
N ALA A 93 -18.05 -10.24 2.97
CA ALA A 93 -18.33 -9.33 1.86
C ALA A 93 -17.56 -9.76 0.60
N ALA A 94 -16.27 -10.10 0.72
CA ALA A 94 -15.45 -10.59 -0.37
C ALA A 94 -16.03 -11.87 -1.01
N GLN A 95 -16.49 -12.83 -0.21
CA GLN A 95 -17.08 -14.08 -0.69
C GLN A 95 -18.41 -13.85 -1.44
N ILE A 96 -19.25 -12.93 -0.97
CA ILE A 96 -20.48 -12.55 -1.66
C ILE A 96 -20.14 -11.94 -3.03
N LEU A 97 -19.18 -11.04 -3.10
CA LEU A 97 -18.73 -10.43 -4.35
C LEU A 97 -18.20 -11.46 -5.35
N GLU A 98 -17.38 -12.42 -4.90
CA GLU A 98 -16.89 -13.49 -5.78
C GLU A 98 -18.02 -14.33 -6.37
N ARG A 99 -19.08 -14.62 -5.61
CA ARG A 99 -20.27 -15.32 -6.10
C ARG A 99 -21.04 -14.52 -7.14
N LEU A 100 -21.17 -13.21 -6.93
CA LEU A 100 -21.85 -12.31 -7.87
C LEU A 100 -21.12 -12.21 -9.20
N PHE A 101 -19.79 -12.17 -9.19
CA PHE A 101 -18.99 -12.20 -10.42
C PHE A 101 -19.17 -13.49 -11.22
N LYS A 102 -19.37 -14.64 -10.53
CA LYS A 102 -19.66 -15.92 -11.21
C LYS A 102 -21.02 -15.92 -11.89
N TRP A 103 -21.98 -15.15 -11.36
CA TRP A 103 -23.34 -15.06 -11.92
C TRP A 103 -23.41 -14.04 -13.07
N ASN A 104 -22.97 -12.81 -12.88
CA ASN A 104 -22.95 -11.78 -13.91
C ASN A 104 -21.83 -10.78 -13.66
N LEU A 105 -20.94 -10.65 -14.67
CA LEU A 105 -19.73 -9.84 -14.56
C LEU A 105 -20.02 -8.35 -14.35
N GLN A 106 -21.02 -7.80 -15.07
CA GLN A 106 -21.39 -6.39 -14.99
C GLN A 106 -22.07 -6.06 -13.66
N ILE A 107 -22.96 -6.94 -13.19
CA ILE A 107 -23.61 -6.80 -11.88
C ILE A 107 -22.59 -6.97 -10.77
N GLY A 108 -21.68 -7.96 -10.92
CA GLY A 108 -20.57 -8.14 -9.99
C GLY A 108 -19.69 -6.89 -9.86
N LEU A 109 -19.35 -6.25 -10.98
CA LEU A 109 -18.60 -5.00 -10.96
C LEU A 109 -19.36 -3.87 -10.26
N LEU A 110 -20.64 -3.64 -10.62
CA LEU A 110 -21.46 -2.61 -9.99
C LEU A 110 -21.57 -2.81 -8.49
N VAL A 111 -21.96 -4.02 -8.06
CA VAL A 111 -22.12 -4.33 -6.63
C VAL A 111 -20.79 -4.22 -5.89
N SER A 112 -19.68 -4.57 -6.54
CA SER A 112 -18.34 -4.39 -5.94
C SER A 112 -17.98 -2.93 -5.76
N LEU A 113 -18.30 -2.05 -6.71
CA LEU A 113 -18.05 -0.60 -6.59
C LEU A 113 -18.90 -0.01 -5.46
N VAL A 114 -20.19 -0.38 -5.39
CA VAL A 114 -21.09 0.05 -4.30
C VAL A 114 -20.60 -0.48 -2.95
N ALA A 115 -20.24 -1.76 -2.87
CA ALA A 115 -19.72 -2.36 -1.64
C ALA A 115 -18.40 -1.71 -1.21
N ALA A 116 -17.53 -1.41 -2.15
CA ALA A 116 -16.27 -0.70 -1.89
C ALA A 116 -16.52 0.70 -1.32
N MET A 117 -17.45 1.47 -1.89
CA MET A 117 -17.88 2.77 -1.36
C MET A 117 -18.42 2.63 0.07
N LEU A 118 -19.35 1.71 0.31
CA LEU A 118 -19.98 1.51 1.62
C LEU A 118 -18.99 1.04 2.69
N LEU A 119 -18.06 0.14 2.33
CA LEU A 119 -17.03 -0.32 3.25
C LEU A 119 -16.05 0.82 3.56
N SER A 120 -15.70 1.64 2.59
CA SER A 120 -14.79 2.76 2.78
C SER A 120 -15.38 3.91 3.58
N MET A 121 -16.71 4.02 3.66
CA MET A 121 -17.38 4.94 4.59
C MET A 121 -17.12 4.59 6.07
N ALA A 122 -16.93 3.31 6.37
CA ALA A 122 -16.78 2.81 7.74
C ALA A 122 -15.33 2.44 8.09
N VAL A 123 -14.53 2.11 7.08
CA VAL A 123 -13.14 1.64 7.24
C VAL A 123 -12.26 2.45 6.32
N ASN A 124 -11.06 2.81 6.78
CA ASN A 124 -10.10 3.55 5.95
C ASN A 124 -9.89 2.89 4.57
N ASP A 125 -9.65 3.70 3.55
CA ASP A 125 -9.53 3.31 2.14
C ASP A 125 -8.57 2.14 1.89
N THR A 126 -7.38 2.18 2.49
CA THR A 126 -6.31 1.20 2.27
C THR A 126 -6.71 -0.24 2.64
N PRO A 127 -7.24 -0.54 3.83
CA PRO A 127 -7.74 -1.87 4.18
C PRO A 127 -8.82 -2.40 3.23
N VAL A 128 -9.72 -1.55 2.78
CA VAL A 128 -10.79 -1.94 1.83
C VAL A 128 -10.20 -2.32 0.49
N LEU A 129 -9.27 -1.50 -0.02
CA LEU A 129 -8.60 -1.78 -1.29
C LEU A 129 -7.79 -3.08 -1.23
N VAL A 130 -6.99 -3.28 -0.18
CA VAL A 130 -6.18 -4.50 0.02
C VAL A 130 -7.06 -5.75 0.12
N LEU A 131 -8.25 -5.66 0.70
CA LEU A 131 -9.19 -6.78 0.76
C LEU A 131 -9.75 -7.15 -0.63
N LEU A 132 -10.15 -6.14 -1.41
CA LEU A 132 -10.82 -6.35 -2.69
C LEU A 132 -9.84 -6.66 -3.84
N LEU A 133 -8.60 -6.15 -3.75
CA LEU A 133 -7.56 -6.32 -4.78
C LEU A 133 -7.36 -7.78 -5.22
N PRO A 134 -7.21 -8.79 -4.33
CA PRO A 134 -7.00 -10.17 -4.74
C PRO A 134 -8.17 -10.75 -5.56
N ILE A 135 -9.41 -10.30 -5.30
CA ILE A 135 -10.59 -10.75 -6.06
C ILE A 135 -10.48 -10.27 -7.50
N PHE A 136 -10.19 -8.99 -7.70
CA PHE A 136 -10.08 -8.40 -9.02
C PHE A 136 -8.85 -8.91 -9.80
N VAL A 137 -7.73 -9.12 -9.11
CA VAL A 137 -6.52 -9.74 -9.71
C VAL A 137 -6.82 -11.17 -10.15
N SER A 138 -7.52 -11.97 -9.32
CA SER A 138 -7.94 -13.33 -9.67
C SER A 138 -8.90 -13.35 -10.86
N LEU A 139 -9.84 -12.40 -10.95
CA LEU A 139 -10.74 -12.26 -12.11
C LEU A 139 -9.98 -11.89 -13.38
N ALA A 140 -9.00 -11.03 -13.27
CA ALA A 140 -8.14 -10.64 -14.39
C ALA A 140 -7.26 -11.81 -14.85
N ALA A 141 -6.69 -12.58 -13.94
CA ALA A 141 -5.90 -13.78 -14.24
C ALA A 141 -6.72 -14.88 -14.95
N ARG A 142 -8.02 -14.97 -14.65
CA ARG A 142 -8.96 -15.88 -15.33
C ARG A 142 -9.47 -15.35 -16.68
N GLY A 143 -8.97 -14.19 -17.15
CA GLY A 143 -9.38 -13.57 -18.41
C GLY A 143 -10.80 -12.99 -18.40
N ALA A 144 -11.48 -12.94 -17.25
CA ALA A 144 -12.86 -12.49 -17.17
C ALA A 144 -12.98 -10.98 -17.40
N LEU A 145 -12.11 -10.18 -16.75
CA LEU A 145 -12.03 -8.72 -16.91
C LEU A 145 -10.57 -8.28 -16.85
N PRO A 146 -10.14 -7.34 -17.72
CA PRO A 146 -8.79 -6.76 -17.62
C PRO A 146 -8.58 -6.02 -16.31
N ALA A 147 -7.42 -6.20 -15.68
CA ALA A 147 -7.09 -5.52 -14.42
C ALA A 147 -7.19 -3.99 -14.54
N SER A 148 -6.73 -3.41 -15.68
CA SER A 148 -6.82 -1.97 -15.94
C SER A 148 -8.25 -1.43 -15.91
N LYS A 149 -9.21 -2.21 -16.41
CA LYS A 149 -10.62 -1.81 -16.51
C LYS A 149 -11.40 -1.95 -15.21
N THR A 150 -10.81 -2.57 -14.19
CA THR A 150 -11.48 -2.85 -12.91
C THR A 150 -10.82 -2.18 -11.72
N LEU A 151 -9.48 -2.18 -11.66
CA LEU A 151 -8.75 -1.67 -10.49
C LEU A 151 -8.83 -0.15 -10.36
N ILE A 152 -8.81 0.59 -11.48
CA ILE A 152 -8.93 2.05 -11.44
C ILE A 152 -10.33 2.49 -10.99
N PRO A 153 -11.44 1.97 -11.57
CA PRO A 153 -12.79 2.22 -11.05
C PRO A 153 -12.95 1.82 -9.58
N LEU A 154 -12.39 0.68 -9.16
CA LEU A 154 -12.44 0.24 -7.78
C LEU A 154 -11.75 1.23 -6.84
N ASN A 155 -10.53 1.67 -7.17
CA ASN A 155 -9.82 2.66 -6.37
C ASN A 155 -10.59 3.98 -6.26
N ALA A 156 -11.16 4.46 -7.38
CA ALA A 156 -11.98 5.67 -7.38
C ALA A 156 -13.25 5.49 -6.50
N ALA A 157 -13.89 4.33 -6.54
CA ALA A 157 -15.04 4.04 -5.70
C ALA A 157 -14.69 4.04 -4.20
N VAL A 158 -13.55 3.43 -3.83
CA VAL A 158 -13.03 3.43 -2.46
C VAL A 158 -12.79 4.87 -1.98
N LEU A 159 -12.12 5.70 -2.79
CA LEU A 159 -11.85 7.10 -2.46
C LEU A 159 -13.14 7.92 -2.27
N ILE A 160 -14.12 7.77 -3.17
CA ILE A 160 -15.42 8.44 -3.04
C ILE A 160 -16.13 8.00 -1.75
N GLY A 161 -16.11 6.70 -1.43
CA GLY A 161 -16.67 6.19 -0.19
C GLY A 161 -15.99 6.79 1.04
N GLY A 162 -14.64 6.85 1.05
CA GLY A 162 -13.85 7.43 2.13
C GLY A 162 -14.17 8.91 2.39
N MET A 163 -14.53 9.68 1.35
CA MET A 163 -14.93 11.08 1.49
C MET A 163 -16.29 11.27 2.18
N ALA A 164 -17.14 10.25 2.25
CA ALA A 164 -18.51 10.37 2.73
C ALA A 164 -18.62 10.54 4.25
N THR A 165 -17.62 10.11 5.01
CA THR A 165 -17.62 10.22 6.48
C THR A 165 -16.35 10.84 7.00
N THR A 166 -16.36 11.35 8.23
CA THR A 166 -15.14 11.86 8.87
C THR A 166 -14.14 10.74 9.18
N ILE A 167 -14.57 9.48 9.18
CA ILE A 167 -13.77 8.30 9.55
C ILE A 167 -13.08 7.65 8.32
N GLY A 168 -13.70 7.73 7.16
CA GLY A 168 -13.30 6.99 5.95
C GLY A 168 -11.88 7.34 5.48
N THR A 169 -11.46 8.60 5.64
CA THR A 169 -10.09 9.00 5.32
C THR A 169 -9.49 9.92 6.40
N SER A 170 -8.18 9.80 6.61
CA SER A 170 -7.45 10.64 7.56
C SER A 170 -7.50 12.13 7.23
N THR A 171 -7.64 12.48 5.96
CA THR A 171 -7.77 13.86 5.50
C THR A 171 -9.03 14.54 6.05
N ASN A 172 -10.17 13.84 6.07
CA ASN A 172 -11.41 14.39 6.59
C ASN A 172 -11.31 14.70 8.10
N ILE A 173 -10.68 13.80 8.86
CA ILE A 173 -10.45 14.01 10.31
C ILE A 173 -9.58 15.25 10.52
N LEU A 174 -8.53 15.42 9.72
CA LEU A 174 -7.65 16.58 9.80
C LEU A 174 -8.39 17.88 9.48
N VAL A 175 -9.18 17.91 8.40
CA VAL A 175 -9.97 19.08 8.01
C VAL A 175 -10.99 19.43 9.08
N VAL A 176 -11.71 18.44 9.62
CA VAL A 176 -12.69 18.65 10.70
C VAL A 176 -12.01 19.20 11.96
N SER A 177 -10.83 18.67 12.32
CA SER A 177 -10.10 19.14 13.50
C SER A 177 -9.65 20.60 13.35
N ILE A 178 -9.11 20.95 12.18
CA ILE A 178 -8.71 22.34 11.90
C ILE A 178 -9.92 23.28 11.91
N ALA A 179 -11.05 22.85 11.34
CA ALA A 179 -12.28 23.64 11.35
C ALA A 179 -12.77 23.90 12.79
N MET A 180 -12.69 22.92 13.66
CA MET A 180 -13.04 23.07 15.09
C MET A 180 -12.06 23.99 15.81
N ASP A 181 -10.76 23.90 15.55
CA ASP A 181 -9.73 24.79 16.12
C ASP A 181 -9.95 26.26 15.67
N LEU A 182 -10.51 26.46 14.49
CA LEU A 182 -10.93 27.80 13.97
C LEU A 182 -12.29 28.25 14.52
N GLY A 183 -12.90 27.52 15.44
CA GLY A 183 -14.16 27.90 16.10
C GLY A 183 -15.41 27.57 15.30
N LEU A 184 -15.33 26.76 14.24
CA LEU A 184 -16.50 26.26 13.53
C LEU A 184 -17.25 25.20 14.35
N PRO A 185 -18.58 25.05 14.16
CA PRO A 185 -19.36 24.05 14.88
C PRO A 185 -18.83 22.62 14.68
N GLU A 186 -18.96 21.80 15.69
CA GLU A 186 -18.57 20.36 15.62
C GLU A 186 -19.34 19.68 14.50
N MET A 187 -18.60 19.00 13.61
CA MET A 187 -19.17 18.28 12.47
C MET A 187 -19.41 16.83 12.86
N SER A 188 -20.63 16.34 12.62
CA SER A 188 -20.98 14.93 12.86
C SER A 188 -20.23 13.99 11.92
N VAL A 189 -20.18 12.70 12.26
CA VAL A 189 -19.52 11.67 11.44
C VAL A 189 -20.05 11.66 10.00
N PHE A 190 -21.34 11.85 9.81
CA PHE A 190 -22.02 11.83 8.51
C PHE A 190 -22.27 13.22 7.90
N HIS A 191 -21.55 14.25 8.36
CA HIS A 191 -21.75 15.62 7.88
C HIS A 191 -21.57 15.76 6.37
N PHE A 192 -20.58 15.09 5.80
CA PHE A 192 -20.27 15.11 4.36
C PHE A 192 -21.14 14.15 3.52
N THR A 193 -21.80 13.18 4.18
CA THR A 193 -22.51 12.08 3.50
C THR A 193 -23.54 12.52 2.47
N PRO A 194 -24.43 13.52 2.72
CA PRO A 194 -25.42 13.94 1.73
C PRO A 194 -24.80 14.45 0.43
N ILE A 195 -23.75 15.25 0.54
CA ILE A 195 -23.06 15.84 -0.63
C ILE A 195 -22.32 14.75 -1.39
N VAL A 196 -21.61 13.86 -0.67
CA VAL A 196 -20.84 12.78 -1.30
C VAL A 196 -21.77 11.73 -1.92
N LEU A 197 -22.91 11.42 -1.32
CA LEU A 197 -23.91 10.53 -1.94
C LEU A 197 -24.44 11.09 -3.25
N PHE A 198 -24.69 12.40 -3.32
CA PHE A 198 -25.10 13.04 -4.57
C PHE A 198 -23.98 12.94 -5.63
N ALA A 199 -22.74 13.23 -5.26
CA ALA A 199 -21.58 13.06 -6.14
C ALA A 199 -21.38 11.59 -6.56
N ALA A 200 -21.53 10.66 -5.62
CA ALA A 200 -21.43 9.21 -5.88
C ALA A 200 -22.51 8.72 -6.86
N ALA A 201 -23.74 9.25 -6.76
CA ALA A 201 -24.83 8.91 -7.68
C ALA A 201 -24.51 9.28 -9.14
N ILE A 202 -23.73 10.35 -9.34
CA ILE A 202 -23.25 10.77 -10.66
C ILE A 202 -22.00 9.98 -11.06
N ALA A 203 -21.07 9.78 -10.14
CA ALA A 203 -19.80 9.13 -10.40
C ALA A 203 -19.95 7.60 -10.64
N LEU A 204 -20.85 6.94 -9.93
CA LEU A 204 -21.02 5.50 -9.99
C LEU A 204 -21.38 4.98 -11.40
N PRO A 205 -22.36 5.56 -12.13
CA PRO A 205 -22.63 5.18 -13.52
C PRO A 205 -21.41 5.40 -14.43
N TYR A 206 -20.64 6.47 -14.21
CA TYR A 206 -19.42 6.75 -14.96
C TYR A 206 -18.36 5.68 -14.68
N LEU A 207 -18.08 5.35 -13.41
CA LEU A 207 -17.10 4.35 -13.01
C LEU A 207 -17.47 2.93 -13.49
N TRP A 208 -18.77 2.63 -13.53
CA TRP A 208 -19.28 1.32 -13.92
C TRP A 208 -19.34 1.13 -15.44
N LEU A 209 -19.91 2.13 -16.18
CA LEU A 209 -20.22 1.98 -17.59
C LEU A 209 -19.21 2.67 -18.51
N VAL A 210 -18.76 3.87 -18.18
CA VAL A 210 -17.96 4.71 -19.06
C VAL A 210 -16.47 4.42 -18.89
N MET A 211 -15.98 4.48 -17.67
CA MET A 211 -14.54 4.36 -17.40
C MET A 211 -13.93 3.04 -17.87
N PRO A 212 -14.54 1.86 -17.68
CA PRO A 212 -14.00 0.60 -18.20
C PRO A 212 -13.93 0.53 -19.72
N ARG A 213 -14.75 1.34 -20.44
CA ARG A 213 -14.71 1.43 -21.90
C ARG A 213 -13.62 2.37 -22.41
N LEU A 214 -13.31 3.42 -21.64
CA LEU A 214 -12.26 4.39 -21.99
C LEU A 214 -10.85 3.88 -21.68
N LEU A 215 -10.70 3.02 -20.69
CA LEU A 215 -9.43 2.46 -20.30
C LEU A 215 -8.95 1.45 -21.34
N LYS A 216 -7.67 1.55 -21.71
CA LYS A 216 -7.03 0.60 -22.61
C LYS A 216 -7.09 -0.80 -22.01
N ASP A 217 -7.41 -1.77 -22.87
CA ASP A 217 -7.35 -3.17 -22.53
C ASP A 217 -5.89 -3.60 -22.48
N ASN A 218 -5.35 -3.87 -21.31
CA ASN A 218 -4.06 -4.51 -21.14
C ASN A 218 -4.24 -6.02 -20.88
N ARG A 219 -5.30 -6.63 -21.44
CA ARG A 219 -5.22 -8.07 -21.67
C ARG A 219 -3.97 -8.25 -22.51
N ILE A 220 -3.03 -8.96 -21.97
CA ILE A 220 -2.01 -9.60 -22.75
C ILE A 220 -2.82 -10.52 -23.65
N GLU A 221 -2.98 -10.15 -24.95
CA GLU A 221 -3.55 -11.05 -25.94
C GLU A 221 -2.89 -12.39 -25.71
N ASP A 222 -3.66 -13.42 -25.62
CA ASP A 222 -3.44 -14.81 -25.27
C ASP A 222 -2.14 -15.47 -25.77
N THR A 223 -1.06 -14.75 -25.71
CA THR A 223 0.22 -15.28 -25.32
C THR A 223 0.18 -15.23 -23.79
N ARG A 224 -0.21 -16.33 -23.19
CA ARG A 224 0.29 -16.73 -21.88
C ARG A 224 1.82 -16.77 -22.00
N GLU A 225 2.45 -15.62 -22.10
CA GLU A 225 3.78 -15.46 -21.58
C GLU A 225 3.59 -15.55 -20.07
N SER A 226 3.34 -16.78 -19.60
CA SER A 226 3.49 -17.18 -18.22
C SER A 226 4.72 -16.45 -17.74
N ARG A 227 4.60 -15.67 -16.66
CA ARG A 227 5.71 -14.86 -16.16
C ARG A 227 7.00 -15.63 -16.30
N ARG A 228 7.97 -15.05 -16.98
CA ARG A 228 9.26 -15.71 -17.16
C ARG A 228 10.13 -15.36 -15.98
N PHE A 229 10.40 -16.35 -15.18
CA PHE A 229 11.32 -16.25 -14.07
C PHE A 229 12.73 -16.55 -14.55
N GLN A 230 13.70 -15.91 -13.92
CA GLN A 230 15.10 -16.21 -14.07
C GLN A 230 15.56 -16.99 -12.85
N ALA A 231 16.22 -18.09 -13.09
CA ALA A 231 16.75 -18.96 -12.08
C ALA A 231 18.18 -19.35 -12.41
N ARG A 232 19.03 -19.44 -11.39
CA ARG A 232 20.37 -20.02 -11.50
C ARG A 232 20.32 -21.46 -11.06
N LEU A 233 20.41 -22.36 -12.02
CA LEU A 233 20.39 -23.80 -11.79
C LEU A 233 21.82 -24.32 -11.71
N ARG A 234 22.15 -25.03 -10.65
CA ARG A 234 23.41 -25.78 -10.52
C ARG A 234 23.17 -27.23 -10.89
N VAL A 235 23.89 -27.74 -11.88
CA VAL A 235 23.76 -29.09 -12.37
C VAL A 235 24.30 -30.06 -11.31
N SER A 236 23.52 -31.07 -10.89
CA SER A 236 23.94 -32.10 -9.93
C SER A 236 24.96 -33.04 -10.55
N GLU A 237 25.84 -33.62 -9.71
CA GLU A 237 26.82 -34.60 -10.12
C GLU A 237 26.17 -35.89 -10.67
N ASP A 238 25.06 -36.31 -10.05
CA ASP A 238 24.28 -37.49 -10.43
C ASP A 238 23.13 -37.19 -11.40
N GLY A 239 23.15 -36.05 -12.08
CA GLY A 239 22.12 -35.67 -13.03
C GLY A 239 22.11 -36.58 -14.28
N PRO A 240 20.92 -36.99 -14.78
CA PRO A 240 20.82 -37.90 -15.92
C PRO A 240 21.37 -37.31 -17.24
N LEU A 241 21.56 -36.01 -17.29
CA LEU A 241 22.06 -35.29 -18.48
C LEU A 241 23.48 -34.74 -18.27
N THR A 242 24.13 -35.03 -17.15
CA THR A 242 25.49 -34.60 -16.86
C THR A 242 26.45 -35.32 -17.79
N GLY A 243 27.30 -34.56 -18.51
CA GLY A 243 28.22 -35.08 -19.53
C GLY A 243 27.67 -35.15 -20.95
N GLU A 244 26.37 -34.87 -21.16
CA GLU A 244 25.78 -34.67 -22.49
C GLU A 244 26.12 -33.29 -23.08
N LEU A 245 26.06 -33.17 -24.41
CA LEU A 245 26.21 -31.87 -25.07
C LEU A 245 24.97 -30.97 -24.77
N LEU A 246 25.21 -29.74 -24.38
CA LEU A 246 24.11 -28.82 -24.07
C LEU A 246 23.14 -28.63 -25.25
N ALA A 247 23.64 -28.70 -26.48
CA ALA A 247 22.82 -28.63 -27.71
C ALA A 247 21.78 -29.76 -27.78
N ASP A 248 22.08 -30.95 -27.27
CA ASP A 248 21.16 -32.09 -27.25
C ASP A 248 20.20 -32.05 -26.05
N VAL A 249 20.58 -31.33 -25.01
CA VAL A 249 19.79 -31.15 -23.78
C VAL A 249 18.74 -30.04 -23.96
N LEU A 250 19.06 -28.97 -24.65
CA LEU A 250 18.17 -27.82 -24.87
C LEU A 250 16.77 -28.18 -25.37
N PRO A 251 16.60 -29.06 -26.41
CA PRO A 251 15.27 -29.45 -26.86
C PRO A 251 14.45 -30.21 -25.83
N ARG A 252 15.12 -30.91 -24.88
CA ARG A 252 14.49 -31.69 -23.80
C ARG A 252 14.02 -30.84 -22.66
N LEU A 253 14.59 -29.62 -22.48
CA LEU A 253 14.19 -28.69 -21.43
C LEU A 253 12.82 -28.04 -21.71
N GLY A 254 12.30 -28.21 -22.94
CA GLY A 254 11.02 -27.64 -23.36
C GLY A 254 11.15 -26.26 -24.04
N LYS A 255 10.14 -25.92 -24.84
CA LYS A 255 10.13 -24.67 -25.63
C LYS A 255 10.07 -23.40 -24.77
N ASP A 256 9.64 -23.55 -23.52
CA ASP A 256 9.41 -22.43 -22.60
C ASP A 256 10.65 -22.06 -21.77
N VAL A 257 11.73 -22.86 -21.85
CA VAL A 257 12.98 -22.61 -21.13
C VAL A 257 14.04 -22.10 -22.09
N ARG A 258 14.65 -20.96 -21.74
CA ARG A 258 15.81 -20.42 -22.46
C ARG A 258 17.02 -20.42 -21.53
N VAL A 259 18.15 -20.89 -22.04
CA VAL A 259 19.45 -20.84 -21.34
C VAL A 259 20.18 -19.58 -21.81
N HIS A 260 20.51 -18.71 -20.86
CA HIS A 260 21.30 -17.52 -21.13
C HIS A 260 22.78 -17.85 -21.02
N SER A 261 23.60 -17.33 -21.95
CA SER A 261 25.05 -17.59 -22.02
C SER A 261 25.37 -19.10 -21.95
N PRO A 262 24.87 -19.89 -22.92
CA PRO A 262 25.07 -21.32 -22.89
C PRO A 262 26.57 -21.65 -22.89
N PRO A 263 27.03 -22.50 -21.97
CA PRO A 263 28.42 -22.93 -21.99
C PRO A 263 28.74 -23.73 -23.27
N VAL A 264 29.91 -23.55 -23.78
CA VAL A 264 30.38 -24.28 -24.97
C VAL A 264 30.84 -25.68 -24.52
N GLY A 265 30.18 -26.72 -25.03
CA GLY A 265 30.58 -28.10 -24.80
C GLY A 265 29.62 -28.94 -23.97
N LYS A 266 30.20 -29.92 -23.24
CA LYS A 266 29.43 -30.85 -22.40
C LYS A 266 29.07 -30.23 -21.05
N LEU A 267 27.89 -30.55 -20.56
CA LEU A 267 27.45 -30.16 -19.21
C LEU A 267 28.36 -30.77 -18.15
N GLN A 268 28.98 -29.91 -17.35
CA GLN A 268 29.86 -30.34 -16.25
C GLN A 268 29.08 -30.42 -14.93
N PRO A 269 29.48 -31.35 -14.04
CA PRO A 269 29.00 -31.36 -12.65
C PRO A 269 29.24 -29.99 -11.99
N GLN A 270 28.31 -29.56 -11.12
CA GLN A 270 28.36 -28.27 -10.39
C GLN A 270 28.32 -27.01 -11.27
N GLN A 271 28.12 -27.15 -12.58
CA GLN A 271 28.03 -26.05 -13.51
C GLN A 271 26.77 -25.22 -13.22
N ARG A 272 26.93 -23.90 -13.22
CA ARG A 272 25.80 -22.97 -13.03
C ARG A 272 25.27 -22.54 -14.38
N LEU A 273 23.96 -22.76 -14.59
CA LEU A 273 23.25 -22.35 -15.79
C LEU A 273 22.26 -21.23 -15.39
N LEU A 274 22.32 -20.11 -16.08
CA LEU A 274 21.26 -19.10 -15.99
C LEU A 274 20.16 -19.48 -16.97
N ILE A 275 19.00 -19.82 -16.44
CA ILE A 275 17.83 -20.20 -17.23
C ILE A 275 16.70 -19.17 -17.03
N SER A 276 15.90 -18.96 -18.05
CA SER A 276 14.65 -18.23 -17.95
C SER A 276 13.51 -19.05 -18.54
N GLY A 277 12.40 -19.07 -17.83
CA GLY A 277 11.24 -19.84 -18.24
C GLY A 277 10.03 -19.57 -17.38
N THR A 278 8.92 -20.23 -17.74
CA THR A 278 7.73 -20.26 -16.89
C THR A 278 8.02 -21.02 -15.60
N GLN A 279 7.17 -20.90 -14.59
CA GLN A 279 7.30 -21.69 -13.36
C GLN A 279 7.38 -23.20 -13.67
N GLU A 280 6.45 -23.71 -14.49
CA GLU A 280 6.42 -25.12 -14.90
C GLU A 280 7.68 -25.51 -15.68
N GLY A 281 8.18 -24.62 -16.54
CA GLY A 281 9.40 -24.83 -17.32
C GLY A 281 10.63 -24.93 -16.41
N ILE A 282 10.78 -24.04 -15.42
CA ILE A 282 11.89 -24.07 -14.46
C ILE A 282 11.82 -25.33 -13.58
N GLU A 283 10.64 -25.70 -13.08
CA GLU A 283 10.46 -26.93 -12.31
C GLU A 283 10.75 -28.18 -13.13
N SER A 284 10.41 -28.18 -14.43
CA SER A 284 10.75 -29.26 -15.34
C SER A 284 12.26 -29.36 -15.59
N ALA A 285 12.92 -28.20 -15.78
CA ALA A 285 14.36 -28.14 -15.94
C ALA A 285 15.09 -28.62 -14.67
N MET A 286 14.61 -28.24 -13.48
CA MET A 286 15.13 -28.72 -12.20
C MET A 286 15.04 -30.26 -12.08
N ARG A 287 13.91 -30.85 -12.48
CA ARG A 287 13.72 -32.30 -12.46
C ARG A 287 14.64 -33.03 -13.45
N LEU A 288 14.73 -32.53 -14.68
CA LEU A 288 15.52 -33.15 -15.75
C LEU A 288 17.03 -33.06 -15.50
N LEU A 289 17.50 -31.93 -15.02
CA LEU A 289 18.93 -31.73 -14.71
C LEU A 289 19.30 -32.18 -13.30
N ARG A 290 18.31 -32.67 -12.52
CA ARG A 290 18.43 -32.78 -11.05
C ARG A 290 19.15 -31.60 -10.43
N GLY A 291 18.91 -30.43 -11.07
CA GLY A 291 19.60 -29.22 -10.72
C GLY A 291 18.99 -28.52 -9.52
N GLU A 292 19.82 -27.87 -8.75
CA GLU A 292 19.44 -27.16 -7.54
C GLU A 292 19.53 -25.66 -7.78
N VAL A 293 18.47 -24.95 -7.43
CA VAL A 293 18.39 -23.49 -7.55
C VAL A 293 18.80 -22.82 -6.23
N ALA A 294 18.64 -23.53 -5.12
CA ALA A 294 19.01 -23.07 -3.78
C ALA A 294 20.13 -23.95 -3.19
N PRO A 295 20.88 -23.48 -2.18
CA PRO A 295 21.87 -24.30 -1.50
C PRO A 295 21.25 -25.57 -0.91
N ASP A 296 21.96 -26.71 -1.04
CA ASP A 296 21.51 -28.04 -0.59
C ASP A 296 21.02 -28.07 0.86
N TRP A 297 21.70 -27.33 1.73
CA TRP A 297 21.33 -27.27 3.13
C TRP A 297 19.95 -26.67 3.37
N VAL A 298 19.53 -25.69 2.53
CA VAL A 298 18.21 -25.06 2.63
C VAL A 298 17.13 -26.05 2.22
N LEU A 299 17.29 -26.67 1.04
CA LEU A 299 16.32 -27.62 0.52
C LEU A 299 16.21 -28.86 1.40
N SER A 300 17.34 -29.37 1.93
CA SER A 300 17.36 -30.50 2.87
C SER A 300 16.74 -30.12 4.23
N LYS A 301 16.87 -28.90 4.68
CA LYS A 301 16.20 -28.38 5.88
C LYS A 301 14.69 -28.31 5.67
N ILE A 302 14.24 -27.73 4.55
CA ILE A 302 12.82 -27.64 4.19
C ILE A 302 12.20 -29.05 4.13
N LYS A 303 12.85 -30.01 3.43
CA LYS A 303 12.35 -31.36 3.33
C LYS A 303 12.25 -32.06 4.69
N ARG A 304 13.30 -31.98 5.53
CA ARG A 304 13.29 -32.56 6.88
C ARG A 304 12.19 -32.00 7.77
N GLN A 305 11.94 -30.69 7.66
CA GLN A 305 10.87 -30.04 8.43
C GLN A 305 9.49 -30.43 7.90
N ALA A 306 9.32 -30.55 6.57
CA ALA A 306 8.10 -31.05 5.94
C ALA A 306 7.78 -32.47 6.42
N ASP A 307 8.75 -33.40 6.33
CA ASP A 307 8.57 -34.77 6.76
C ASP A 307 8.26 -34.90 8.27
N ALA A 308 8.90 -34.06 9.10
CA ALA A 308 8.67 -34.05 10.55
C ALA A 308 7.29 -33.51 10.96
N ARG A 309 6.70 -32.62 10.16
CA ARG A 309 5.40 -31.98 10.45
C ARG A 309 4.24 -32.58 9.65
N GLY A 310 4.53 -33.41 8.64
CA GLY A 310 3.53 -33.89 7.69
C GLY A 310 2.95 -32.80 6.80
N ASP A 311 3.70 -31.71 6.58
CA ASP A 311 3.30 -30.56 5.79
C ASP A 311 3.85 -30.68 4.36
N ASP A 312 3.09 -30.21 3.38
CA ASP A 312 3.54 -30.15 1.98
C ASP A 312 4.46 -28.96 1.73
N VAL A 313 5.51 -29.18 0.94
CA VAL A 313 6.35 -28.11 0.40
C VAL A 313 5.65 -27.52 -0.80
N ILE A 314 5.39 -26.21 -0.75
CA ILE A 314 4.67 -25.49 -1.81
C ILE A 314 5.55 -24.42 -2.45
N VAL A 315 5.21 -24.05 -3.68
CA VAL A 315 5.83 -22.97 -4.42
C VAL A 315 4.79 -21.85 -4.55
N VAL A 316 5.19 -20.64 -4.24
CA VAL A 316 4.33 -19.45 -4.31
C VAL A 316 5.05 -18.29 -4.99
N GLU A 317 4.27 -17.43 -5.64
CA GLU A 317 4.76 -16.16 -6.20
C GLU A 317 4.51 -15.02 -5.22
N MET A 318 5.52 -14.19 -4.99
CA MET A 318 5.47 -13.04 -4.09
C MET A 318 6.02 -11.80 -4.78
N ALA A 319 5.27 -10.70 -4.79
CA ALA A 319 5.74 -9.42 -5.31
C ALA A 319 6.42 -8.59 -4.21
N VAL A 320 7.54 -7.98 -4.56
CA VAL A 320 8.27 -7.04 -3.71
C VAL A 320 7.51 -5.71 -3.69
N THR A 321 7.02 -5.30 -2.53
CA THR A 321 6.32 -4.00 -2.39
C THR A 321 7.31 -2.87 -2.11
N ALA A 322 6.85 -1.62 -2.22
CA ALA A 322 7.65 -0.43 -1.94
C ALA A 322 8.23 -0.39 -0.51
N ASP A 323 7.53 -1.03 0.45
CA ASP A 323 7.95 -1.07 1.86
C ASP A 323 8.83 -2.29 2.20
N SER A 324 9.25 -3.06 1.19
CA SER A 324 10.05 -4.26 1.41
C SER A 324 11.50 -3.90 1.73
N ARG A 325 12.04 -4.51 2.79
CA ARG A 325 13.47 -4.36 3.13
C ARG A 325 14.40 -5.10 2.16
N LEU A 326 13.87 -5.87 1.21
CA LEU A 326 14.65 -6.55 0.18
C LEU A 326 15.15 -5.57 -0.89
N ILE A 327 14.52 -4.41 -1.05
CA ILE A 327 14.89 -3.42 -2.07
C ILE A 327 16.37 -3.04 -1.94
N GLY A 328 17.07 -3.10 -3.06
CA GLY A 328 18.51 -2.80 -3.14
C GLY A 328 19.45 -3.90 -2.64
N ARG A 329 18.92 -4.99 -2.06
CA ARG A 329 19.71 -6.17 -1.64
C ARG A 329 19.78 -7.20 -2.75
N THR A 330 20.86 -7.99 -2.75
CA THR A 330 20.99 -9.18 -3.59
C THR A 330 20.43 -10.40 -2.87
N LEU A 331 20.15 -11.49 -3.58
CA LEU A 331 19.66 -12.73 -2.95
C LEU A 331 20.60 -13.23 -1.83
N PRO A 332 21.93 -13.27 -2.00
CA PRO A 332 22.83 -13.67 -0.92
C PRO A 332 22.82 -12.69 0.28
N SER A 333 22.76 -11.37 0.02
CA SER A 333 22.81 -10.36 1.09
C SER A 333 21.48 -10.16 1.82
N SER A 334 20.39 -10.75 1.29
CA SER A 334 19.06 -10.64 1.90
C SER A 334 18.89 -11.54 3.13
N GLY A 335 19.66 -12.62 3.23
CA GLY A 335 19.56 -13.59 4.32
C GLY A 335 18.23 -14.36 4.38
N ILE A 336 17.46 -14.40 3.29
CA ILE A 336 16.11 -15.00 3.24
C ILE A 336 16.12 -16.45 3.71
N ALA A 337 17.10 -17.24 3.21
CA ALA A 337 17.20 -18.65 3.54
C ALA A 337 17.49 -18.91 5.02
N ASP A 338 18.35 -18.08 5.63
CA ASP A 338 18.73 -18.20 7.04
C ASP A 338 17.63 -17.73 7.98
N LEU A 339 16.98 -16.61 7.63
CA LEU A 339 15.99 -15.96 8.49
C LEU A 339 14.64 -16.69 8.50
N TYR A 340 14.21 -17.19 7.34
CA TYR A 340 12.86 -17.73 7.17
C TYR A 340 12.82 -19.21 6.83
N GLY A 341 13.96 -19.82 6.46
CA GLY A 341 13.99 -21.23 6.04
C GLY A 341 13.28 -21.48 4.71
N VAL A 342 13.18 -20.49 3.85
CA VAL A 342 12.57 -20.59 2.52
C VAL A 342 13.62 -20.42 1.42
N ALA A 343 13.35 -20.94 0.23
CA ALA A 343 14.25 -20.85 -0.91
C ALA A 343 13.64 -20.07 -2.07
N VAL A 344 14.36 -19.09 -2.60
CA VAL A 344 13.97 -18.37 -3.82
C VAL A 344 14.43 -19.15 -5.03
N LEU A 345 13.46 -19.61 -5.85
CA LEU A 345 13.69 -20.42 -7.05
C LEU A 345 13.93 -19.55 -8.29
N GLY A 346 13.37 -18.34 -8.32
CA GLY A 346 13.52 -17.45 -9.46
C GLY A 346 12.99 -16.06 -9.16
N VAL A 347 13.41 -15.12 -10.01
CA VAL A 347 12.98 -13.73 -9.97
C VAL A 347 12.44 -13.34 -11.33
N HIS A 348 11.26 -12.75 -11.35
CA HIS A 348 10.70 -12.11 -12.53
C HIS A 348 10.75 -10.60 -12.32
N ARG A 349 11.36 -9.89 -13.25
CA ARG A 349 11.37 -8.43 -13.30
C ARG A 349 10.42 -7.97 -14.39
N PRO A 350 9.33 -7.24 -14.06
CA PRO A 350 8.44 -6.68 -15.06
C PRO A 350 9.19 -5.63 -15.89
N ASP A 351 8.94 -5.61 -17.22
CA ASP A 351 9.50 -4.60 -18.10
C ASP A 351 9.07 -3.20 -17.65
N ARG A 352 10.02 -2.39 -17.25
CA ARG A 352 9.77 -0.99 -16.88
C ARG A 352 9.81 -0.12 -18.13
N TRP A 353 8.73 0.60 -18.35
CA TRP A 353 8.63 1.57 -19.44
C TRP A 353 9.17 2.92 -18.94
N THR A 354 10.45 3.19 -19.16
CA THR A 354 11.05 4.50 -18.91
C THR A 354 11.29 5.18 -20.27
N GLY A 355 10.44 6.17 -20.61
CA GLY A 355 10.74 7.13 -21.67
C GLY A 355 10.93 6.60 -23.08
N GLY A 356 10.22 5.53 -23.49
CA GLY A 356 10.17 5.07 -24.89
C GLY A 356 11.27 4.09 -25.32
N GLN A 357 12.18 3.70 -24.47
CA GLN A 357 13.10 2.59 -24.70
C GLN A 357 12.79 1.43 -23.74
N LYS A 358 12.67 0.20 -24.31
CA LYS A 358 12.71 -1.02 -23.49
C LYS A 358 14.12 -1.11 -22.91
N GLU A 359 14.24 -0.87 -21.62
CA GLU A 359 15.44 -1.20 -20.89
C GLU A 359 15.55 -2.73 -20.86
N GLN A 360 16.28 -3.29 -21.80
CA GLN A 360 16.68 -4.70 -21.76
C GLN A 360 17.57 -4.84 -20.54
N THR A 361 17.02 -5.42 -19.48
CA THR A 361 17.80 -5.77 -18.28
C THR A 361 18.90 -6.72 -18.75
N ASP A 362 20.14 -6.27 -18.66
CA ASP A 362 21.31 -7.11 -18.97
C ASP A 362 21.40 -8.20 -17.91
N TYR A 363 21.03 -9.40 -18.30
CA TYR A 363 20.93 -10.59 -17.44
C TYR A 363 22.28 -11.18 -17.05
N SER A 364 23.37 -10.57 -17.48
CA SER A 364 24.74 -10.99 -17.14
C SER A 364 25.17 -10.55 -15.74
N ASP A 365 24.44 -9.64 -15.09
CA ASP A 365 24.84 -9.10 -13.80
C ASP A 365 24.69 -10.16 -12.67
N THR A 366 25.82 -10.48 -12.08
CA THR A 366 25.99 -11.48 -11.02
C THR A 366 25.25 -11.10 -9.74
N ASP A 367 24.89 -9.83 -9.58
CA ASP A 367 24.34 -9.24 -8.36
C ASP A 367 22.98 -8.57 -8.60
N LEU A 368 22.00 -9.34 -9.09
CA LEU A 368 20.62 -8.87 -9.25
C LEU A 368 20.11 -8.31 -7.91
N ARG A 369 19.96 -6.98 -7.83
CA ARG A 369 19.38 -6.31 -6.67
C ARG A 369 17.87 -6.28 -6.81
N PHE A 370 17.18 -6.70 -5.77
CA PHE A 370 15.72 -6.63 -5.74
C PHE A 370 15.22 -5.19 -5.87
N ALA A 371 14.17 -5.02 -6.64
CA ALA A 371 13.49 -3.74 -6.82
C ALA A 371 11.99 -3.89 -6.56
N GLU A 372 11.33 -2.78 -6.28
CA GLU A 372 9.88 -2.74 -6.17
C GLU A 372 9.22 -3.30 -7.42
N GLY A 373 8.22 -4.18 -7.26
CA GLY A 373 7.50 -4.84 -8.35
C GLY A 373 8.17 -6.12 -8.88
N ASP A 374 9.40 -6.46 -8.45
CA ASP A 374 9.97 -7.77 -8.76
C ASP A 374 9.09 -8.87 -8.17
N VAL A 375 8.89 -9.96 -8.92
CA VAL A 375 8.13 -11.13 -8.45
C VAL A 375 9.08 -12.27 -8.18
N LEU A 376 9.08 -12.75 -6.94
CA LEU A 376 9.90 -13.86 -6.46
C LEU A 376 9.09 -15.15 -6.53
N MET A 377 9.65 -16.20 -7.11
CA MET A 377 9.14 -17.56 -6.99
C MET A 377 9.84 -18.23 -5.81
N VAL A 378 9.11 -18.54 -4.76
CA VAL A 378 9.66 -19.00 -3.47
C VAL A 378 9.07 -20.34 -3.08
N THR A 379 9.89 -21.24 -2.56
CA THR A 379 9.46 -22.52 -2.02
C THR A 379 9.78 -22.67 -0.54
N GLY A 380 8.90 -23.34 0.17
CA GLY A 380 9.03 -23.59 1.60
C GLY A 380 7.77 -24.21 2.20
N LEU A 381 7.76 -24.32 3.51
CA LEU A 381 6.55 -24.67 4.24
C LEU A 381 5.61 -23.47 4.31
N ARG A 382 4.32 -23.75 4.33
CA ARG A 382 3.27 -22.73 4.33
C ARG A 382 3.47 -21.64 5.40
N ALA A 383 3.73 -22.08 6.63
CA ALA A 383 3.92 -21.17 7.76
C ALA A 383 5.13 -20.24 7.59
N GLU A 384 6.22 -20.76 7.05
CA GLU A 384 7.48 -20.05 6.82
C GLU A 384 7.35 -19.05 5.65
N LEU A 385 6.62 -19.43 4.59
CA LEU A 385 6.28 -18.54 3.47
C LEU A 385 5.39 -17.38 3.92
N GLU A 386 4.40 -17.66 4.79
CA GLU A 386 3.55 -16.60 5.37
C GLU A 386 4.36 -15.66 6.28
N GLU A 387 5.31 -16.20 7.04
CA GLU A 387 6.20 -15.41 7.89
C GLU A 387 7.14 -14.53 7.05
N PHE A 388 7.70 -15.08 5.99
CA PHE A 388 8.53 -14.34 5.03
C PHE A 388 7.75 -13.21 4.37
N ALA A 389 6.55 -13.50 3.84
CA ALA A 389 5.72 -12.47 3.20
C ALA A 389 5.37 -11.33 4.16
N ARG A 390 5.06 -11.66 5.43
CA ARG A 390 4.75 -10.65 6.46
C ARG A 390 5.98 -9.91 6.96
N GLY A 391 7.09 -10.61 7.15
CA GLY A 391 8.34 -10.05 7.68
C GLY A 391 8.99 -9.04 6.75
N ASP A 392 8.93 -9.30 5.46
CA ASP A 392 9.56 -8.50 4.41
C ASP A 392 8.58 -7.68 3.58
N SER A 393 7.30 -7.56 4.01
CA SER A 393 6.26 -6.79 3.31
C SER A 393 6.13 -7.21 1.84
N LEU A 394 6.01 -8.52 1.59
CA LEU A 394 5.80 -9.07 0.25
C LEU A 394 4.32 -9.33 0.02
N LEU A 395 3.85 -9.10 -1.20
CA LEU A 395 2.49 -9.43 -1.62
C LEU A 395 2.49 -10.82 -2.26
N MET A 396 1.82 -11.79 -1.65
CA MET A 396 1.59 -13.10 -2.27
C MET A 396 0.60 -12.96 -3.43
N LEU A 397 0.98 -13.44 -4.62
CA LEU A 397 0.18 -13.33 -5.83
C LEU A 397 -0.70 -14.57 -6.08
N GLU A 398 -0.27 -15.74 -5.65
CA GLU A 398 -1.04 -16.99 -5.76
C GLU A 398 -0.99 -17.82 -4.48
N GLY A 399 -2.12 -18.42 -4.12
CA GLY A 399 -2.22 -19.64 -3.33
C GLY A 399 -2.48 -19.52 -1.85
N MET A 400 -2.25 -18.39 -1.16
CA MET A 400 -2.51 -18.34 0.27
C MET A 400 -3.32 -17.11 0.69
N ARG A 401 -4.60 -17.34 0.92
CA ARG A 401 -5.38 -16.51 1.85
C ARG A 401 -4.90 -16.82 3.26
N GLU A 402 -4.42 -15.81 4.01
CA GLU A 402 -4.38 -15.93 5.46
C GLU A 402 -5.76 -16.47 5.88
N LEU A 403 -5.77 -17.64 6.54
CA LEU A 403 -6.99 -18.10 7.19
C LEU A 403 -7.28 -17.09 8.29
N PRO A 404 -8.27 -16.20 8.13
CA PRO A 404 -8.56 -15.21 9.14
C PRO A 404 -8.94 -15.95 10.41
N ARG A 405 -8.60 -15.41 11.56
CA ARG A 405 -9.06 -15.93 12.84
C ARG A 405 -10.56 -15.65 12.97
N ARG A 406 -11.39 -16.40 12.23
CA ARG A 406 -12.86 -16.23 12.14
C ARG A 406 -13.57 -16.12 13.49
N SER A 407 -12.97 -16.69 14.55
CA SER A 407 -13.55 -16.64 15.90
C SER A 407 -13.68 -15.23 16.48
N LYS A 408 -12.93 -14.24 15.99
CA LYS A 408 -12.95 -12.85 16.48
C LYS A 408 -13.50 -11.84 15.47
N ALA A 409 -13.90 -12.29 14.29
CA ALA A 409 -14.40 -11.43 13.22
C ALA A 409 -15.62 -10.61 13.63
N VAL A 410 -16.63 -11.28 14.22
CA VAL A 410 -17.85 -10.62 14.70
C VAL A 410 -17.52 -9.62 15.81
N LEU A 411 -16.63 -9.99 16.74
CA LEU A 411 -16.23 -9.11 17.84
C LEU A 411 -15.55 -7.84 17.33
N ALA A 412 -14.63 -7.97 16.37
CA ALA A 412 -13.97 -6.82 15.75
C ALA A 412 -14.97 -5.91 15.00
N ALA A 413 -15.92 -6.51 14.27
CA ALA A 413 -16.97 -5.75 13.60
C ALA A 413 -17.89 -5.01 14.59
N VAL A 414 -18.25 -5.65 15.71
CA VAL A 414 -19.05 -5.03 16.78
C VAL A 414 -18.32 -3.88 17.45
N ILE A 415 -17.02 -4.04 17.76
CA ILE A 415 -16.20 -2.96 18.34
C ILE A 415 -16.13 -1.76 17.38
N MET A 416 -15.85 -2.00 16.10
CA MET A 416 -15.81 -0.93 15.10
C MET A 416 -17.16 -0.25 14.93
N GLY A 417 -18.23 -1.05 14.74
CA GLY A 417 -19.61 -0.55 14.63
C GLY A 417 -20.04 0.24 15.88
N GLY A 418 -19.71 -0.24 17.06
CA GLY A 418 -19.98 0.45 18.34
C GLY A 418 -19.27 1.81 18.42
N ALA A 419 -17.99 1.89 18.03
CA ALA A 419 -17.26 3.14 18.00
C ALA A 419 -17.86 4.16 17.02
N ILE A 420 -18.30 3.69 15.83
CA ILE A 420 -18.97 4.53 14.84
C ILE A 420 -20.31 5.02 15.37
N VAL A 421 -21.14 4.12 15.92
CA VAL A 421 -22.49 4.46 16.43
C VAL A 421 -22.39 5.46 17.57
N THR A 422 -21.50 5.26 18.55
CA THR A 422 -21.35 6.18 19.71
C THR A 422 -20.91 7.57 19.27
N ALA A 423 -20.00 7.65 18.26
CA ALA A 423 -19.59 8.93 17.68
C ALA A 423 -20.71 9.58 16.84
N SER A 424 -21.50 8.78 16.10
CA SER A 424 -22.55 9.28 15.22
C SER A 424 -23.78 9.80 15.97
N VAL A 425 -24.13 9.18 17.09
CA VAL A 425 -25.21 9.60 17.98
C VAL A 425 -24.79 10.82 18.84
N GLY A 426 -23.51 11.19 18.79
CA GLY A 426 -22.98 12.31 19.60
C GLY A 426 -22.80 11.99 21.09
N LEU A 427 -22.77 10.69 21.44
CA LEU A 427 -22.56 10.26 22.83
C LEU A 427 -21.14 10.61 23.30
N PHE A 428 -20.15 10.40 22.44
CA PHE A 428 -18.76 10.78 22.63
C PHE A 428 -18.16 11.36 21.35
N PRO A 429 -17.22 12.33 21.45
CA PRO A 429 -16.41 12.73 20.31
C PRO A 429 -15.72 11.54 19.66
N ILE A 430 -15.50 11.62 18.35
CA ILE A 430 -14.90 10.54 17.55
C ILE A 430 -13.53 10.11 18.09
N ALA A 431 -12.75 11.05 18.65
CA ALA A 431 -11.44 10.77 19.23
C ALA A 431 -11.53 9.80 20.42
N ILE A 432 -12.52 9.99 21.29
CA ILE A 432 -12.75 9.12 22.45
C ILE A 432 -13.29 7.77 21.99
N SER A 433 -14.29 7.77 21.10
CA SER A 433 -14.89 6.54 20.58
C SER A 433 -13.87 5.65 19.87
N ALA A 434 -13.01 6.26 19.02
CA ALA A 434 -11.97 5.55 18.30
C ALA A 434 -10.87 5.01 19.24
N LEU A 435 -10.43 5.80 20.22
CA LEU A 435 -9.43 5.38 21.19
C LEU A 435 -9.96 4.22 22.05
N ALA A 436 -11.19 4.32 22.54
CA ALA A 436 -11.83 3.23 23.28
C ALA A 436 -11.96 1.97 22.43
N GLY A 437 -12.37 2.10 21.16
CA GLY A 437 -12.40 1.00 20.21
C GLY A 437 -11.05 0.33 19.99
N ALA A 438 -9.98 1.11 19.81
CA ALA A 438 -8.63 0.59 19.68
C ALA A 438 -8.14 -0.16 20.92
N ILE A 439 -8.42 0.37 22.11
CA ILE A 439 -8.11 -0.29 23.40
C ILE A 439 -8.89 -1.63 23.49
N LEU A 440 -10.18 -1.64 23.16
CA LEU A 440 -10.98 -2.87 23.15
C LEU A 440 -10.42 -3.89 22.15
N MET A 441 -9.93 -3.48 20.98
CA MET A 441 -9.27 -4.38 20.03
C MET A 441 -8.01 -5.05 20.64
N PHE A 442 -7.24 -4.34 21.46
CA PHE A 442 -6.10 -4.91 22.16
C PHE A 442 -6.53 -5.85 23.28
N VAL A 443 -7.42 -5.40 24.16
CA VAL A 443 -7.89 -6.19 25.32
C VAL A 443 -8.54 -7.49 24.89
N THR A 444 -9.33 -7.46 23.83
CA THR A 444 -9.98 -8.65 23.27
C THR A 444 -9.02 -9.52 22.45
N GLY A 445 -7.80 -9.03 22.17
CA GLY A 445 -6.80 -9.73 21.37
C GLY A 445 -7.17 -9.87 19.89
N CYS A 446 -8.04 -8.99 19.36
CA CYS A 446 -8.27 -8.84 17.93
C CYS A 446 -7.00 -8.35 17.25
N VAL A 447 -6.27 -7.42 17.91
CA VAL A 447 -4.94 -6.95 17.50
C VAL A 447 -3.97 -7.23 18.65
N LYS A 448 -2.78 -7.76 18.36
CA LYS A 448 -1.74 -7.92 19.36
C LYS A 448 -0.93 -6.63 19.49
N PHE A 449 -0.70 -6.18 20.72
CA PHE A 449 0.00 -4.93 20.99
C PHE A 449 1.45 -4.92 20.50
N ASP A 450 2.16 -6.05 20.59
CA ASP A 450 3.52 -6.24 20.05
C ASP A 450 3.62 -6.05 18.52
N ARG A 451 2.49 -6.09 17.82
CA ARG A 451 2.39 -5.89 16.37
C ARG A 451 1.73 -4.56 15.99
N VAL A 452 1.56 -3.64 16.93
CA VAL A 452 0.90 -2.35 16.68
C VAL A 452 1.64 -1.50 15.65
N GLY A 453 2.97 -1.56 15.61
CA GLY A 453 3.78 -0.86 14.61
C GLY A 453 3.46 -1.24 13.15
N ARG A 454 2.89 -2.43 12.93
CA ARG A 454 2.41 -2.85 11.59
C ARG A 454 1.02 -2.31 11.24
N ALA A 455 0.28 -1.84 12.24
CA ALA A 455 -1.02 -1.19 12.04
C ALA A 455 -0.86 0.30 11.73
N LEU A 456 0.22 0.90 12.19
CA LEU A 456 0.49 2.33 12.09
C LEU A 456 1.40 2.61 10.90
N SER A 457 1.05 3.63 10.11
CA SER A 457 1.91 4.15 9.05
C SER A 457 2.71 5.34 9.56
N ALA A 458 4.03 5.17 9.73
CA ALA A 458 4.92 6.26 10.12
C ALA A 458 4.80 7.46 9.16
N LYS A 459 4.65 7.19 7.86
CA LYS A 459 4.42 8.21 6.84
C LYS A 459 3.22 9.09 7.15
N VAL A 460 2.07 8.48 7.46
CA VAL A 460 0.84 9.22 7.78
C VAL A 460 0.99 9.99 9.09
N ILE A 461 1.58 9.38 10.12
CA ILE A 461 1.77 10.01 11.43
C ILE A 461 2.61 11.27 11.31
N VAL A 462 3.78 11.17 10.67
CA VAL A 462 4.70 12.31 10.56
C VAL A 462 4.17 13.38 9.63
N LEU A 463 3.53 12.99 8.52
CA LEU A 463 2.90 13.93 7.59
C LEU A 463 1.79 14.74 8.27
N VAL A 464 0.89 14.08 8.99
CA VAL A 464 -0.22 14.74 9.70
C VAL A 464 0.32 15.65 10.81
N ALA A 465 1.29 15.20 11.59
CA ALA A 465 1.92 16.03 12.62
C ALA A 465 2.56 17.30 12.03
N ALA A 466 3.27 17.18 10.90
CA ALA A 466 3.86 18.33 10.21
C ALA A 466 2.79 19.26 9.64
N SER A 467 1.73 18.72 9.06
CA SER A 467 0.62 19.53 8.48
C SER A 467 -0.10 20.34 9.56
N ILE A 468 -0.32 19.75 10.75
CA ILE A 468 -0.91 20.46 11.89
C ILE A 468 0.03 21.57 12.36
N ALA A 469 1.32 21.31 12.52
CA ALA A 469 2.30 22.31 12.93
C ALA A 469 2.36 23.49 11.93
N VAL A 470 2.34 23.20 10.62
CA VAL A 470 2.30 24.21 9.57
C VAL A 470 1.00 25.02 9.64
N GLY A 471 -0.15 24.36 9.82
CA GLY A 471 -1.43 25.03 9.99
C GLY A 471 -1.43 26.01 11.17
N GLN A 472 -0.90 25.57 12.31
CA GLN A 472 -0.83 26.40 13.52
C GLN A 472 0.14 27.57 13.38
N ILE A 473 1.29 27.39 12.71
CA ILE A 473 2.19 28.54 12.49
C ILE A 473 1.62 29.54 11.50
N ILE A 474 0.88 29.09 10.48
CA ILE A 474 0.19 29.97 9.53
C ILE A 474 -0.84 30.84 10.26
N ASP A 475 -1.59 30.25 11.18
CA ASP A 475 -2.59 30.96 11.98
C ASP A 475 -1.93 31.89 13.00
N ALA A 476 -1.05 31.37 13.85
CA ALA A 476 -0.38 32.12 14.91
C ALA A 476 0.50 33.28 14.41
N SER A 477 1.06 33.16 13.19
CA SER A 477 1.84 34.24 12.56
C SER A 477 0.98 35.34 11.94
N GLY A 478 -0.35 35.16 11.82
CA GLY A 478 -1.26 36.03 11.11
C GLY A 478 -1.22 35.90 9.58
N ALA A 479 -0.51 34.90 9.05
CA ALA A 479 -0.42 34.65 7.61
C ALA A 479 -1.81 34.31 7.01
N ALA A 480 -2.61 33.49 7.74
CA ALA A 480 -3.97 33.14 7.32
C ALA A 480 -4.86 34.35 7.18
N ALA A 481 -4.85 35.24 8.19
CA ALA A 481 -5.64 36.48 8.19
C ALA A 481 -5.22 37.43 7.04
N TRP A 482 -3.90 37.55 6.82
CA TRP A 482 -3.37 38.36 5.72
C TRP A 482 -3.78 37.82 4.36
N LEU A 483 -3.63 36.53 4.11
CA LEU A 483 -4.05 35.89 2.86
C LEU A 483 -5.56 36.04 2.65
N GLY A 484 -6.36 35.90 3.71
CA GLY A 484 -7.81 36.13 3.67
C GLY A 484 -8.16 37.54 3.24
N MET A 485 -7.49 38.57 3.77
CA MET A 485 -7.69 39.97 3.38
C MET A 485 -7.30 40.24 1.92
N VAL A 486 -6.18 39.65 1.46
CA VAL A 486 -5.74 39.77 0.06
C VAL A 486 -6.75 39.14 -0.90
N LEU A 487 -7.20 37.92 -0.58
CA LEU A 487 -8.20 37.22 -1.38
C LEU A 487 -9.56 38.00 -1.39
N ALA A 488 -10.02 38.43 -0.23
CA ALA A 488 -11.27 39.20 -0.11
C ALA A 488 -11.19 40.52 -0.89
N GLY A 489 -10.05 41.22 -0.82
CA GLY A 489 -9.82 42.45 -1.57
C GLY A 489 -9.80 42.20 -3.09
N GLY A 490 -9.14 41.14 -3.54
CA GLY A 490 -9.06 40.76 -4.97
C GLY A 490 -10.40 40.28 -5.55
N MET A 491 -11.25 39.69 -4.69
CA MET A 491 -12.53 39.10 -5.10
C MET A 491 -13.76 39.94 -4.77
N SER A 492 -13.59 41.13 -4.23
CA SER A 492 -14.68 42.02 -3.78
C SER A 492 -15.69 42.38 -4.87
N SER A 493 -15.30 42.29 -6.14
CA SER A 493 -16.16 42.56 -7.29
C SER A 493 -16.87 41.32 -7.86
N LEU A 494 -16.57 40.13 -7.35
CA LEU A 494 -17.12 38.85 -7.87
C LEU A 494 -18.38 38.45 -7.10
N ALA A 495 -19.34 37.84 -7.81
CA ALA A 495 -20.50 37.27 -7.15
C ALA A 495 -20.06 36.08 -6.23
N PRO A 496 -20.76 35.83 -5.09
CA PRO A 496 -20.36 34.83 -4.09
C PRO A 496 -20.10 33.42 -4.65
N ALA A 497 -20.85 33.04 -5.70
CA ALA A 497 -20.66 31.75 -6.38
C ALA A 497 -19.30 31.65 -7.09
N PHE A 498 -18.82 32.75 -7.70
CA PHE A 498 -17.50 32.77 -8.34
C PHE A 498 -16.38 32.84 -7.32
N VAL A 499 -16.58 33.51 -6.19
CA VAL A 499 -15.62 33.49 -5.07
C VAL A 499 -15.45 32.07 -4.55
N LEU A 500 -16.55 31.35 -4.31
CA LEU A 500 -16.54 29.97 -3.87
C LEU A 500 -15.84 29.07 -4.89
N ALA A 501 -16.17 29.22 -6.18
CA ALA A 501 -15.52 28.41 -7.24
C ALA A 501 -14.03 28.73 -7.34
N ALA A 502 -13.58 29.96 -7.20
CA ALA A 502 -12.19 30.34 -7.22
C ALA A 502 -11.42 29.76 -6.02
N VAL A 503 -12.01 29.83 -4.82
CA VAL A 503 -11.43 29.20 -3.62
C VAL A 503 -11.31 27.67 -3.79
N MET A 504 -12.36 27.01 -4.33
CA MET A 504 -12.33 25.57 -4.61
C MET A 504 -11.31 25.17 -5.68
N LEU A 505 -11.01 26.05 -6.63
CA LEU A 505 -9.96 25.81 -7.64
C LEU A 505 -8.55 26.03 -7.09
N PHE A 506 -8.41 26.88 -6.07
CA PHE A 506 -7.12 27.17 -5.44
C PHE A 506 -6.73 26.09 -4.42
N VAL A 507 -7.68 25.47 -3.77
CA VAL A 507 -7.50 24.37 -2.82
C VAL A 507 -7.40 23.02 -3.54
#